data_1f4fbcb1906c4c920c539c80d6d6eee5
#
_entry.id   1f4fbcb1906c4c920c539c80d6d6eee5
#
_cell.length_a   1.000
_cell.length_b   1.000
_cell.length_c   1.000
_cell.angle_alpha   90.00
_cell.angle_beta   90.00
_cell.angle_gamma   90.00
#
_symmetry.space_group_name_H-M   'P 1'
#
loop_
_entity.id
_entity.type
_entity.pdbx_description
1 polymer ?
#
loop_
_entity_poly.entity_id
_entity_poly.type
_entity_poly.pdbx_seq_one_letter_code
_entity_poly.pdbx_strand_id
1 'polypeptide(L)' 'AELNVYVHDGVGVLIQIAQVFSERDINVTAMSSRSGKNNTATINISFDIGGKYALNKIIDKLRSLDCVYDIARTTG' A
#
# COMPACT_ATOMS: atom_id res chain seq x y z
N ALA A 1 1.10 -10.56 5.61
CA ALA A 1 1.63 -9.23 5.96
C ALA A 1 0.54 -8.17 5.81
N GLU A 2 0.69 -7.10 6.56
CA GLU A 2 -0.25 -5.99 6.55
C GLU A 2 0.51 -4.67 6.59
N LEU A 3 0.08 -3.71 5.76
CA LEU A 3 0.67 -2.39 5.69
C LEU A 3 -0.40 -1.31 5.79
N ASN A 4 -0.04 -0.19 6.41
CA ASN A 4 -0.79 1.04 6.28
C ASN A 4 -0.01 1.98 5.37
N VAL A 5 -0.61 2.34 4.25
CA VAL A 5 0.01 3.23 3.26
C VAL A 5 -0.65 4.58 3.38
N TYR A 6 0.13 5.59 3.70
CA TYR A 6 -0.37 6.96 3.87
C TYR A 6 -0.14 7.72 2.58
N VAL A 7 -1.23 8.21 1.99
CA VAL A 7 -1.21 8.80 0.67
C VAL A 7 -1.87 10.18 0.64
N HIS A 8 -1.51 10.97 -0.35
CA HIS A 8 -2.28 12.14 -0.71
C HIS A 8 -3.47 11.66 -1.54
N ASP A 9 -4.68 11.94 -1.09
CA ASP A 9 -5.89 11.47 -1.75
C ASP A 9 -6.03 12.09 -3.13
N GLY A 10 -6.58 11.32 -4.06
CA GLY A 10 -6.77 11.78 -5.42
C GLY A 10 -7.32 10.69 -6.31
N VAL A 11 -7.67 11.09 -7.52
CA VAL A 11 -8.20 10.16 -8.51
C VAL A 11 -7.14 9.13 -8.88
N GLY A 12 -7.52 7.86 -8.82
CA GLY A 12 -6.65 6.79 -9.26
C GLY A 12 -5.62 6.30 -8.25
N VAL A 13 -5.59 6.87 -7.04
CA VAL A 13 -4.61 6.46 -6.02
C VAL A 13 -4.76 4.98 -5.67
N LEU A 14 -5.99 4.52 -5.43
CA LEU A 14 -6.22 3.09 -5.12
C LEU A 14 -5.78 2.19 -6.26
N ILE A 15 -6.00 2.63 -7.49
CA ILE A 15 -5.60 1.86 -8.67
C ILE A 15 -4.08 1.75 -8.74
N GLN A 16 -3.36 2.84 -8.50
CA GLN A 16 -1.90 2.82 -8.49
C GLN A 16 -1.35 1.86 -7.45
N ILE A 17 -1.91 1.91 -6.24
CA ILE A 17 -1.49 1.02 -5.16
C ILE A 17 -1.77 -0.44 -5.54
N ALA A 18 -2.97 -0.72 -6.03
CA ALA A 18 -3.34 -2.07 -6.41
C ALA A 18 -2.47 -2.63 -7.53
N GLN A 19 -2.07 -1.78 -8.48
CA GLN A 19 -1.21 -2.20 -9.59
C GLN A 19 0.15 -2.70 -9.11
N VAL A 20 0.71 -2.10 -8.07
CA VAL A 20 2.00 -2.54 -7.52
C VAL A 20 1.93 -4.00 -7.10
N PHE A 21 0.84 -4.39 -6.45
CA PHE A 21 0.67 -5.78 -6.02
C PHE A 21 0.36 -6.69 -7.19
N SER A 22 -0.49 -6.22 -8.11
CA SER A 22 -0.87 -7.01 -9.29
C SER A 22 0.32 -7.32 -10.19
N GLU A 23 1.19 -6.36 -10.41
CA GLU A 23 2.36 -6.55 -11.27
C GLU A 23 3.35 -7.56 -10.70
N ARG A 24 3.31 -7.79 -9.39
CA ARG A 24 4.21 -8.73 -8.72
C ARG A 24 3.53 -10.03 -8.35
N ASP A 25 2.31 -10.26 -8.86
CA ASP A 25 1.53 -11.47 -8.59
C ASP A 25 1.34 -11.73 -7.10
N ILE A 26 1.13 -10.68 -6.33
CA ILE A 26 0.90 -10.79 -4.90
C ILE A 26 -0.59 -10.83 -4.64
N ASN A 27 -1.01 -11.83 -3.88
CA ASN A 27 -2.41 -12.00 -3.54
C ASN A 27 -2.80 -11.07 -2.40
N VAL A 28 -3.64 -10.07 -2.70
CA VAL A 28 -4.19 -9.16 -1.70
C VAL A 28 -5.43 -9.81 -1.11
N THR A 29 -5.41 -10.01 0.22
CA THR A 29 -6.51 -10.67 0.92
C THR A 29 -7.54 -9.69 1.45
N ALA A 30 -7.13 -8.45 1.71
CA ALA A 30 -8.05 -7.41 2.17
C ALA A 30 -7.45 -6.04 1.85
N MET A 31 -8.32 -5.09 1.53
CA MET A 31 -7.90 -3.70 1.30
C MET A 31 -9.01 -2.79 1.77
N SER A 32 -8.68 -1.78 2.55
CA SER A 32 -9.62 -0.77 2.98
C SER A 32 -8.97 0.60 2.92
N SER A 33 -9.77 1.63 2.75
CA SER A 33 -9.24 2.98 2.77
C SER A 33 -10.07 3.85 3.68
N ARG A 34 -9.40 4.82 4.30
CA ARG A 34 -10.01 5.78 5.21
C ARG A 34 -9.53 7.17 4.83
N SER A 35 -10.46 8.07 4.58
CA SER A 35 -10.11 9.46 4.29
C SER A 35 -9.65 10.15 5.57
N GLY A 36 -8.58 10.92 5.45
CA GLY A 36 -8.04 11.72 6.52
C GLY A 36 -8.30 13.21 6.30
N LYS A 37 -7.58 14.03 7.06
CA LYS A 37 -7.64 15.47 6.91
C LYS A 37 -6.69 15.94 5.82
N ASN A 38 -6.94 17.14 5.28
CA ASN A 38 -6.05 17.80 4.32
C ASN A 38 -5.79 16.95 3.07
N ASN A 39 -6.84 16.33 2.54
CA ASN A 39 -6.76 15.52 1.33
C ASN A 39 -5.76 14.37 1.45
N THR A 40 -5.70 13.76 2.62
CA THR A 40 -4.90 12.56 2.82
C THR A 40 -5.81 11.37 3.02
N ALA A 41 -5.25 10.18 2.87
CA ALA A 41 -5.96 8.93 3.11
C ALA A 41 -4.99 7.89 3.65
N THR A 42 -5.53 6.93 4.38
CA THR A 42 -4.77 5.78 4.85
C THR A 42 -5.35 4.54 4.20
N ILE A 43 -4.52 3.78 3.52
CA ILE A 43 -4.93 2.55 2.87
C ILE A 43 -4.32 1.38 3.63
N ASN A 44 -5.18 0.54 4.18
CA ASN A 44 -4.75 -0.66 4.88
C ASN A 44 -4.82 -1.84 3.91
N ILE A 45 -3.71 -2.54 3.73
CA ILE A 45 -3.62 -3.64 2.79
C ILE A 45 -3.08 -4.86 3.51
N SER A 46 -3.80 -5.96 3.41
CA SER A 46 -3.36 -7.27 3.88
C SER A 46 -3.09 -8.16 2.67
N PHE A 47 -1.97 -8.87 2.69
CA PHE A 47 -1.56 -9.66 1.53
C PHE A 47 -0.65 -10.80 1.96
N ASP A 48 -0.58 -11.82 1.10
CA ASP A 48 0.33 -12.94 1.27
C ASP A 48 1.66 -12.63 0.62
N ILE A 49 2.75 -12.91 1.33
CA ILE A 49 4.07 -12.63 0.80
C ILE A 49 5.06 -13.72 1.21
N GLY A 50 6.02 -13.98 0.34
CA GLY A 50 6.94 -15.10 0.51
C GLY A 50 8.14 -14.86 1.41
N GLY A 51 8.32 -13.68 1.98
CA GLY A 51 9.45 -13.42 2.87
C GLY A 51 9.79 -11.94 2.98
N LYS A 52 10.77 -11.63 3.84
CA LYS A 52 11.17 -10.25 4.13
C LYS A 52 11.72 -9.52 2.89
N TYR A 53 12.43 -10.24 2.03
CA TYR A 53 13.01 -9.63 0.85
C TYR A 53 11.92 -9.12 -0.09
N ALA A 54 10.90 -9.94 -0.31
CA ALA A 54 9.78 -9.56 -1.15
C ALA A 54 8.98 -8.41 -0.52
N LEU A 55 8.82 -8.45 0.81
CA LEU A 55 8.14 -7.37 1.53
C LEU A 55 8.87 -6.04 1.38
N ASN A 56 10.19 -6.04 1.53
CA ASN A 56 10.97 -4.81 1.38
C ASN A 56 10.88 -4.27 -0.05
N LYS A 57 10.85 -5.13 -1.05
CA LYS A 57 10.69 -4.71 -2.44
C LYS A 57 9.35 -4.03 -2.67
N ILE A 58 8.29 -4.55 -2.09
CA ILE A 58 6.96 -3.94 -2.19
C ILE A 58 6.95 -2.57 -1.52
N ILE A 59 7.53 -2.47 -0.33
CA ILE A 59 7.59 -1.20 0.39
C ILE A 59 8.37 -0.16 -0.43
N ASP A 60 9.50 -0.55 -0.99
CA ASP A 60 10.30 0.36 -1.81
C ASP A 60 9.52 0.82 -3.05
N LYS A 61 8.80 -0.08 -3.69
CA LYS A 61 8.00 0.27 -4.86
C LYS A 61 6.87 1.22 -4.50
N LEU A 62 6.19 0.97 -3.39
CA LEU A 62 5.13 1.86 -2.92
C LEU A 62 5.67 3.25 -2.60
N ARG A 63 6.84 3.33 -1.96
CA ARG A 63 7.47 4.62 -1.65
C ARG A 63 7.85 5.40 -2.91
N SER A 64 8.03 4.72 -4.03
CA SER A 64 8.38 5.39 -5.29
C SER A 64 7.18 6.09 -5.93
N LEU A 65 5.97 5.83 -5.46
CA LEU A 65 4.77 6.47 -5.99
C LEU A 65 4.65 7.89 -5.43
N ASP A 66 4.34 8.84 -6.30
CA ASP A 66 4.25 10.26 -5.90
C ASP A 66 3.17 10.49 -4.85
N CYS A 67 2.10 9.71 -4.88
CA CYS A 67 0.99 9.88 -3.95
C CYS A 67 1.29 9.34 -2.55
N VAL A 68 2.31 8.50 -2.39
CA VAL A 68 2.65 7.89 -1.10
C VAL A 68 3.64 8.78 -0.35
N TYR A 69 3.29 9.18 0.88
CA TYR A 69 4.20 9.98 1.67
C TYR A 69 4.73 9.23 2.91
N ASP A 70 4.12 8.12 3.27
CA ASP A 70 4.63 7.30 4.37
C ASP A 70 4.03 5.91 4.31
N ILE A 71 4.69 4.95 4.93
CA ILE A 71 4.23 3.57 5.04
C ILE A 71 4.56 3.07 6.44
N ALA A 72 3.56 2.48 7.11
CA ALA A 72 3.77 1.84 8.41
C ALA A 72 3.45 0.36 8.28
N ARG A 73 4.30 -0.47 8.88
CA ARG A 73 4.03 -1.89 8.97
C ARG A 73 3.18 -2.15 10.20
N THR A 74 2.15 -2.96 10.04
CA THR A 74 1.33 -3.38 11.18
C THR A 74 1.67 -4.83 11.48
N THR A 75 1.57 -5.19 12.76
CA THR A 75 1.72 -6.58 13.19
C THR A 75 0.39 -7.26 12.94
N GLY A 76 0.35 -8.08 11.95
CA GLY A 76 -0.89 -8.78 11.63
C GLY A 76 -0.64 -10.22 11.32
#